data_0b565f4d7e64b42ce158b22448cbcad8
#
_entry.id   0b565f4d7e64b42ce158b22448cbcad8
#
_cell.length_a   1.000
_cell.length_b   1.000
_cell.length_c   1.000
_cell.angle_alpha   90.00
_cell.angle_beta   90.00
_cell.angle_gamma   90.00
#
_symmetry.space_group_name_H-M   'P 1'
#
loop_
_entity.id
_entity.type
_entity.pdbx_description
1 polymer ?
#
loop_
_entity_poly.entity_id
_entity_poly.type
_entity_poly.pdbx_seq_one_letter_code
_entity_poly.pdbx_strand_id
1 'polypeptide(L)'
;MAVDPLHAAAHIDNAPFRSQRILFSVVVWALSLGGQPGLVAWWLLIVNVVGTLAGTAALAVLLQRRGLSPWFSLAFGLFFGQFASITHDVPDSLAAGLVVFAALAIDRGRWKEAALWLAAAGLTRDTTMIFAAAFAIDALMQRRWGRAALLLSSAIPLVIWLIVLRVAFGTSGLFVSTVISKAPKIPFAGLAGDAGLSPRFLITLLVIVIPGILALVWVAHEIATGKWRASPGLLFAVVLTVVWLVIFLNAFTYSDLASSTRIVIGLPLGWLLYAAVRRSRALLWLASPWGLGVLFYAIAVVIPLQSIIP
;
A
#
# COMPACT_ATOMS: atom_id res chain seq x y z
N MET A 1 4.74 0.73 -20.54
CA MET A 1 5.94 1.00 -19.70
C MET A 1 6.86 -0.23 -19.60
N ALA A 2 6.38 -1.39 -19.22
CA ALA A 2 7.26 -2.57 -19.05
C ALA A 2 7.83 -3.12 -20.38
N VAL A 3 7.25 -2.80 -21.53
CA VAL A 3 7.80 -3.15 -22.85
C VAL A 3 8.97 -2.24 -23.21
N ASP A 4 8.82 -0.95 -22.97
CA ASP A 4 9.86 0.06 -23.19
C ASP A 4 9.74 1.16 -22.13
N PRO A 5 10.50 1.07 -21.02
CA PRO A 5 10.41 2.03 -19.92
C PRO A 5 10.85 3.45 -20.31
N LEU A 6 11.73 3.58 -21.32
CA LEU A 6 12.32 4.86 -21.70
C LEU A 6 11.46 5.64 -22.71
N HIS A 7 10.78 4.95 -23.63
CA HIS A 7 10.00 5.58 -24.69
C HIS A 7 8.48 5.41 -24.54
N ALA A 8 8.04 4.77 -23.44
CA ALA A 8 6.62 4.51 -23.17
C ALA A 8 5.76 5.79 -23.09
N ALA A 9 6.37 6.93 -22.83
CA ALA A 9 5.66 8.20 -22.61
C ALA A 9 4.79 8.64 -23.78
N ALA A 10 5.18 8.31 -25.01
CA ALA A 10 4.42 8.64 -26.22
C ALA A 10 3.14 7.80 -26.40
N HIS A 11 3.01 6.70 -25.66
CA HIS A 11 1.99 5.67 -25.88
C HIS A 11 1.09 5.42 -24.65
N ILE A 12 1.24 6.18 -23.56
CA ILE A 12 0.45 6.01 -22.33
C ILE A 12 -0.22 7.30 -21.92
N ASP A 13 -1.48 7.19 -21.52
CA ASP A 13 -2.20 8.32 -20.93
C ASP A 13 -1.58 8.71 -19.60
N ASN A 14 -1.54 10.02 -19.34
CA ASN A 14 -1.03 10.56 -18.10
C ASN A 14 0.38 10.05 -17.77
N ALA A 15 1.26 10.08 -18.80
CA ALA A 15 2.63 9.59 -18.71
C ALA A 15 3.41 10.07 -17.47
N PRO A 16 3.34 11.35 -17.03
CA PRO A 16 4.03 11.80 -15.82
C PRO A 16 3.62 11.06 -14.56
N PHE A 17 2.33 10.72 -14.42
CA PHE A 17 1.80 10.00 -13.26
C PHE A 17 2.15 8.50 -13.29
N ARG A 18 2.02 7.86 -14.47
CA ARG A 18 2.30 6.42 -14.60
C ARG A 18 3.79 6.13 -14.50
N SER A 19 4.65 7.05 -14.96
CA SER A 19 6.11 6.91 -14.91
C SER A 19 6.70 7.05 -13.50
N GLN A 20 5.94 7.48 -12.51
CA GLN A 20 6.41 7.53 -11.12
C GLN A 20 6.81 6.15 -10.58
N ARG A 21 6.17 5.08 -11.06
CA ARG A 21 6.36 3.69 -10.61
C ARG A 21 7.44 2.97 -11.38
N ILE A 22 8.61 3.60 -11.49
CA ILE A 22 9.66 3.16 -12.41
C ILE A 22 10.23 1.79 -12.07
N LEU A 23 10.43 1.49 -10.78
CA LEU A 23 11.09 0.26 -10.36
C LEU A 23 10.34 -0.99 -10.83
N PHE A 24 9.01 -1.02 -10.67
CA PHE A 24 8.20 -2.14 -11.13
C PHE A 24 8.35 -2.37 -12.64
N SER A 25 8.26 -1.30 -13.43
CA SER A 25 8.39 -1.38 -14.88
C SER A 25 9.78 -1.83 -15.32
N VAL A 26 10.84 -1.35 -14.66
CA VAL A 26 12.23 -1.73 -14.95
C VAL A 26 12.48 -3.19 -14.57
N VAL A 27 11.99 -3.65 -13.43
CA VAL A 27 12.13 -5.05 -13.00
C VAL A 27 11.45 -5.98 -14.00
N VAL A 28 10.20 -5.67 -14.38
CA VAL A 28 9.48 -6.48 -15.37
C VAL A 28 10.17 -6.45 -16.73
N TRP A 29 10.65 -5.29 -17.18
CA TRP A 29 11.40 -5.15 -18.41
C TRP A 29 12.67 -6.02 -18.42
N ALA A 30 13.45 -5.99 -17.35
CA ALA A 30 14.67 -6.78 -17.23
C ALA A 30 14.37 -8.28 -17.23
N LEU A 31 13.37 -8.73 -16.47
CA LEU A 31 12.98 -10.14 -16.38
C LEU A 31 12.35 -10.66 -17.67
N SER A 32 11.71 -9.79 -18.46
CA SER A 32 11.13 -10.12 -19.77
C SER A 32 12.13 -10.01 -20.91
N LEU A 33 13.43 -10.09 -20.64
CA LEU A 33 14.51 -10.04 -21.63
C LEU A 33 14.47 -8.79 -22.50
N GLY A 34 14.35 -7.62 -21.86
CA GLY A 34 14.28 -6.34 -22.56
C GLY A 34 12.88 -5.99 -23.08
N GLY A 35 11.82 -6.48 -22.39
CA GLY A 35 10.45 -6.10 -22.70
C GLY A 35 9.78 -6.90 -23.82
N GLN A 36 10.16 -8.17 -24.01
CA GLN A 36 9.50 -9.03 -25.00
C GLN A 36 7.98 -9.13 -24.69
N PRO A 37 7.08 -8.74 -25.61
CA PRO A 37 5.65 -8.60 -25.34
C PRO A 37 4.99 -9.89 -24.80
N GLY A 38 5.41 -11.06 -25.30
CA GLY A 38 4.88 -12.35 -24.84
C GLY A 38 5.28 -12.71 -23.40
N LEU A 39 6.36 -12.14 -22.88
CA LEU A 39 6.84 -12.39 -21.51
C LEU A 39 6.39 -11.33 -20.52
N VAL A 40 6.15 -10.10 -20.95
CA VAL A 40 5.81 -8.97 -20.07
C VAL A 40 4.58 -9.26 -19.24
N ALA A 41 3.50 -9.77 -19.84
CA ALA A 41 2.27 -10.08 -19.11
C ALA A 41 2.49 -11.11 -17.99
N TRP A 42 3.27 -12.15 -18.25
CA TRP A 42 3.63 -13.16 -17.24
C TRP A 42 4.48 -12.56 -16.11
N TRP A 43 5.45 -11.72 -16.44
CA TRP A 43 6.31 -11.13 -15.41
C TRP A 43 5.60 -10.06 -14.58
N LEU A 44 4.63 -9.33 -15.13
CA LEU A 44 3.75 -8.44 -14.35
C LEU A 44 3.00 -9.24 -13.28
N LEU A 45 2.43 -10.38 -13.64
CA LEU A 45 1.75 -11.28 -12.72
C LEU A 45 2.73 -11.88 -11.69
N ILE A 46 3.82 -12.50 -12.17
CA ILE A 46 4.77 -13.23 -11.31
C ILE A 46 5.41 -12.30 -10.27
N VAL A 47 5.85 -11.11 -10.66
CA VAL A 47 6.49 -10.14 -9.75
C VAL A 47 5.54 -9.72 -8.63
N ASN A 48 4.26 -9.50 -8.95
CA ASN A 48 3.25 -9.16 -7.94
C ASN A 48 2.93 -10.35 -7.02
N VAL A 49 2.77 -11.55 -7.56
CA VAL A 49 2.53 -12.77 -6.78
C VAL A 49 3.71 -13.04 -5.86
N VAL A 50 4.94 -13.00 -6.37
CA VAL A 50 6.16 -13.19 -5.57
C VAL A 50 6.28 -12.10 -4.51
N GLY A 51 6.01 -10.84 -4.84
CA GLY A 51 6.01 -9.72 -3.89
C GLY A 51 5.02 -9.94 -2.74
N THR A 52 3.80 -10.39 -3.05
CA THR A 52 2.77 -10.72 -2.06
C THR A 52 3.17 -11.89 -1.17
N LEU A 53 3.60 -13.01 -1.77
CA LEU A 53 3.98 -14.22 -1.03
C LEU A 53 5.20 -13.97 -0.15
N ALA A 54 6.24 -13.34 -0.70
CA ALA A 54 7.46 -13.03 0.03
C ALA A 54 7.21 -12.00 1.15
N GLY A 55 6.38 -10.98 0.90
CA GLY A 55 5.94 -10.03 1.93
C GLY A 55 5.16 -10.70 3.05
N THR A 56 4.23 -11.62 2.70
CA THR A 56 3.45 -12.39 3.68
C THR A 56 4.35 -13.29 4.52
N ALA A 57 5.30 -13.97 3.89
CA ALA A 57 6.28 -14.81 4.59
C ALA A 57 7.20 -13.98 5.51
N ALA A 58 7.66 -12.82 5.05
CA ALA A 58 8.46 -11.91 5.87
C ALA A 58 7.67 -11.39 7.08
N LEU A 59 6.37 -11.08 6.91
CA LEU A 59 5.49 -10.70 8.02
C LEU A 59 5.26 -11.86 8.99
N ALA A 60 5.10 -13.09 8.50
CA ALA A 60 4.99 -14.27 9.32
C ALA A 60 6.24 -14.44 10.20
N VAL A 61 7.43 -14.29 9.62
CA VAL A 61 8.70 -14.32 10.35
C VAL A 61 8.78 -13.20 11.39
N LEU A 62 8.36 -11.98 11.05
CA LEU A 62 8.32 -10.86 11.99
C LEU A 62 7.40 -11.15 13.17
N LEU A 63 6.18 -11.64 12.92
CA LEU A 63 5.22 -12.01 13.96
C LEU A 63 5.78 -13.11 14.87
N GLN A 64 6.37 -14.16 14.29
CA GLN A 64 6.95 -15.25 15.04
C GLN A 64 8.12 -14.79 15.94
N ARG A 65 9.00 -13.92 15.44
CA ARG A 65 10.06 -13.29 16.24
C ARG A 65 9.54 -12.47 17.41
N ARG A 66 8.33 -11.94 17.31
CA ARG A 66 7.64 -11.20 18.38
C ARG A 66 6.81 -12.08 19.31
N GLY A 67 6.85 -13.41 19.15
CA GLY A 67 6.09 -14.38 19.94
C GLY A 67 4.59 -14.42 19.61
N LEU A 68 4.25 -14.02 18.38
CA LEU A 68 2.89 -14.00 17.86
C LEU A 68 2.69 -15.09 16.81
N SER A 69 1.46 -15.53 16.61
CA SER A 69 1.17 -16.56 15.59
C SER A 69 1.44 -16.03 14.18
N PRO A 70 2.23 -16.75 13.36
CA PRO A 70 2.53 -16.35 11.99
C PRO A 70 1.30 -16.36 11.07
N TRP A 71 0.25 -17.11 11.42
CA TRP A 71 -0.98 -17.20 10.63
C TRP A 71 -1.69 -15.86 10.43
N PHE A 72 -1.50 -14.90 11.34
CA PHE A 72 -2.06 -13.57 11.17
C PHE A 72 -1.45 -12.79 9.98
N SER A 73 -0.32 -13.23 9.41
CA SER A 73 0.21 -12.65 8.18
C SER A 73 -0.72 -12.88 6.99
N LEU A 74 -1.58 -13.90 7.04
CA LEU A 74 -2.58 -14.14 6.00
C LEU A 74 -3.60 -13.00 5.90
N ALA A 75 -3.85 -12.23 6.96
CA ALA A 75 -4.67 -11.03 6.88
C ALA A 75 -4.07 -9.97 5.93
N PHE A 76 -2.75 -9.96 5.73
CA PHE A 76 -2.08 -9.16 4.71
C PHE A 76 -2.10 -9.84 3.34
N GLY A 77 -1.66 -11.11 3.27
CA GLY A 77 -1.50 -11.82 1.99
C GLY A 77 -2.81 -12.11 1.25
N LEU A 78 -3.90 -12.34 2.00
CA LEU A 78 -5.23 -12.62 1.47
C LEU A 78 -6.15 -11.38 1.45
N PHE A 79 -5.61 -10.20 1.72
CA PHE A 79 -6.37 -8.96 1.62
C PHE A 79 -6.87 -8.73 0.19
N PHE A 80 -8.11 -8.26 0.04
CA PHE A 80 -8.73 -8.00 -1.27
C PHE A 80 -7.83 -7.18 -2.20
N GLY A 81 -7.20 -6.12 -1.68
CA GLY A 81 -6.33 -5.24 -2.45
C GLY A 81 -5.09 -5.92 -3.04
N GLN A 82 -4.59 -7.01 -2.44
CA GLN A 82 -3.49 -7.79 -3.01
C GLN A 82 -3.92 -8.46 -4.31
N PHE A 83 -5.09 -9.11 -4.32
CA PHE A 83 -5.64 -9.75 -5.52
C PHE A 83 -5.98 -8.71 -6.59
N ALA A 84 -6.59 -7.60 -6.19
CA ALA A 84 -6.87 -6.49 -7.09
C ALA A 84 -5.59 -5.92 -7.72
N SER A 85 -4.50 -5.81 -6.96
CA SER A 85 -3.20 -5.38 -7.47
C SER A 85 -2.61 -6.38 -8.47
N ILE A 86 -2.68 -7.68 -8.17
CA ILE A 86 -2.16 -8.75 -9.02
C ILE A 86 -2.92 -8.79 -10.35
N THR A 87 -4.25 -8.77 -10.33
CA THR A 87 -5.08 -8.92 -11.54
C THR A 87 -5.14 -7.66 -12.41
N HIS A 88 -4.79 -6.49 -11.87
CA HIS A 88 -4.72 -5.25 -12.64
C HIS A 88 -3.27 -4.85 -13.00
N ASP A 89 -2.31 -5.75 -12.80
CA ASP A 89 -0.90 -5.55 -13.15
C ASP A 89 -0.30 -4.26 -12.57
N VAL A 90 -0.68 -3.93 -11.33
CA VAL A 90 -0.22 -2.72 -10.64
C VAL A 90 0.71 -3.04 -9.47
N PRO A 91 1.67 -2.16 -9.16
CA PRO A 91 2.80 -2.48 -8.29
C PRO A 91 2.50 -2.44 -6.78
N ASP A 92 1.24 -2.24 -6.37
CA ASP A 92 0.89 -1.99 -4.97
C ASP A 92 1.26 -3.16 -4.06
N SER A 93 1.08 -4.41 -4.52
CA SER A 93 1.43 -5.64 -3.78
C SER A 93 2.93 -5.77 -3.56
N LEU A 94 3.73 -5.57 -4.61
CA LEU A 94 5.20 -5.60 -4.51
C LEU A 94 5.68 -4.52 -3.54
N ALA A 95 5.17 -3.29 -3.68
CA ALA A 95 5.56 -2.17 -2.85
C ALA A 95 5.25 -2.41 -1.36
N ALA A 96 4.08 -2.96 -1.05
CA ALA A 96 3.71 -3.34 0.32
C ALA A 96 4.61 -4.45 0.87
N GLY A 97 4.95 -5.46 0.06
CA GLY A 97 5.91 -6.51 0.43
C GLY A 97 7.29 -5.94 0.78
N LEU A 98 7.79 -4.99 0.00
CA LEU A 98 9.07 -4.30 0.27
C LEU A 98 9.05 -3.54 1.59
N VAL A 99 7.93 -2.92 1.97
CA VAL A 99 7.76 -2.29 3.30
C VAL A 99 7.84 -3.34 4.42
N VAL A 100 7.29 -4.54 4.23
CA VAL A 100 7.42 -5.63 5.22
C VAL A 100 8.87 -6.05 5.38
N PHE A 101 9.63 -6.18 4.28
CA PHE A 101 11.07 -6.46 4.34
C PHE A 101 11.82 -5.37 5.12
N ALA A 102 11.49 -4.10 4.91
CA ALA A 102 12.06 -3.01 5.68
C ALA A 102 11.76 -3.14 7.19
N ALA A 103 10.51 -3.43 7.54
CA ALA A 103 10.12 -3.65 8.94
C ALA A 103 10.86 -4.82 9.58
N LEU A 104 11.03 -5.95 8.85
CA LEU A 104 11.79 -7.10 9.31
C LEU A 104 13.29 -6.77 9.45
N ALA A 105 13.85 -5.97 8.55
CA ALA A 105 15.24 -5.50 8.63
C ALA A 105 15.44 -4.59 9.85
N ILE A 106 14.50 -3.70 10.15
CA ILE A 106 14.49 -2.86 11.37
C ILE A 106 14.46 -3.75 12.62
N ASP A 107 13.59 -4.77 12.64
CA ASP A 107 13.50 -5.72 13.76
C ASP A 107 14.83 -6.46 14.02
N ARG A 108 15.57 -6.73 12.95
CA ARG A 108 16.90 -7.35 12.98
C ARG A 108 18.05 -6.37 13.27
N GLY A 109 17.75 -5.07 13.41
CA GLY A 109 18.75 -4.02 13.58
C GLY A 109 19.53 -3.64 12.30
N ARG A 110 19.09 -4.10 11.13
CA ARG A 110 19.74 -3.93 9.81
C ARG A 110 19.23 -2.67 9.13
N TRP A 111 19.58 -1.49 9.70
CA TRP A 111 18.98 -0.20 9.31
C TRP A 111 19.31 0.23 7.88
N LYS A 112 20.51 -0.08 7.38
CA LYS A 112 20.90 0.22 5.98
C LYS A 112 20.06 -0.57 5.00
N GLU A 113 19.85 -1.84 5.30
CA GLU A 113 18.99 -2.71 4.50
C GLU A 113 17.53 -2.23 4.51
N ALA A 114 17.02 -1.81 5.67
CA ALA A 114 15.69 -1.23 5.78
C ALA A 114 15.54 0.02 4.90
N ALA A 115 16.53 0.91 4.89
CA ALA A 115 16.52 2.10 4.03
C ALA A 115 16.51 1.73 2.54
N LEU A 116 17.25 0.69 2.13
CA LEU A 116 17.23 0.18 0.75
C LEU A 116 15.87 -0.39 0.35
N TRP A 117 15.24 -1.20 1.22
CA TRP A 117 13.90 -1.71 0.96
C TRP A 117 12.85 -0.61 0.87
N LEU A 118 12.94 0.43 1.73
CA LEU A 118 12.05 1.59 1.66
C LEU A 118 12.26 2.42 0.39
N ALA A 119 13.51 2.60 -0.05
CA ALA A 119 13.81 3.27 -1.30
C ALA A 119 13.22 2.51 -2.49
N ALA A 120 13.38 1.19 -2.53
CA ALA A 120 12.76 0.34 -3.54
C ALA A 120 11.23 0.40 -3.49
N ALA A 121 10.63 0.38 -2.29
CA ALA A 121 9.20 0.54 -2.10
C ALA A 121 8.70 1.88 -2.66
N GLY A 122 9.39 2.98 -2.37
CA GLY A 122 9.05 4.32 -2.87
C GLY A 122 9.11 4.43 -4.39
N LEU A 123 10.15 3.87 -5.03
CA LEU A 123 10.26 3.82 -6.48
C LEU A 123 9.23 2.87 -7.13
N THR A 124 8.70 1.94 -6.36
CA THR A 124 7.61 1.04 -6.79
C THR A 124 6.25 1.73 -6.60
N ARG A 125 6.04 2.39 -5.46
CA ARG A 125 4.81 3.12 -5.13
C ARG A 125 5.10 4.24 -4.15
N ASP A 126 4.89 5.48 -4.57
CA ASP A 126 5.16 6.70 -3.80
C ASP A 126 4.46 6.76 -2.45
N THR A 127 3.22 6.25 -2.36
CA THR A 127 2.45 6.21 -1.11
C THR A 127 3.12 5.40 0.00
N THR A 128 4.03 4.47 -0.31
CA THR A 128 4.77 3.71 0.70
C THR A 128 5.76 4.56 1.50
N MET A 129 6.07 5.79 1.05
CA MET A 129 6.88 6.74 1.81
C MET A 129 6.25 7.14 3.14
N ILE A 130 4.95 6.95 3.31
CA ILE A 130 4.26 7.03 4.61
C ILE A 130 4.96 6.14 5.65
N PHE A 131 5.38 4.94 5.26
CA PHE A 131 6.08 4.01 6.17
C PHE A 131 7.52 4.42 6.44
N ALA A 132 8.22 5.02 5.46
CA ALA A 132 9.54 5.61 5.71
C ALA A 132 9.46 6.73 6.75
N ALA A 133 8.47 7.62 6.61
CA ALA A 133 8.19 8.66 7.61
C ALA A 133 7.80 8.04 8.97
N ALA A 134 6.95 7.02 8.99
CA ALA A 134 6.53 6.33 10.20
C ALA A 134 7.72 5.76 10.99
N PHE A 135 8.57 4.97 10.35
CA PHE A 135 9.75 4.40 11.00
C PHE A 135 10.77 5.47 11.40
N ALA A 136 10.89 6.57 10.64
CA ALA A 136 11.72 7.69 11.02
C ALA A 136 11.17 8.41 12.26
N ILE A 137 9.85 8.62 12.37
CA ILE A 137 9.20 9.18 13.56
C ILE A 137 9.50 8.29 14.78
N ASP A 138 9.39 6.98 14.66
CA ASP A 138 9.71 6.04 15.73
C ASP A 138 11.18 6.15 16.18
N ALA A 139 12.10 6.30 15.22
CA ALA A 139 13.51 6.50 15.52
C ALA A 139 13.78 7.87 16.19
N LEU A 140 13.10 8.93 15.75
CA LEU A 140 13.20 10.27 16.35
C LEU A 140 12.68 10.29 17.80
N MET A 141 11.53 9.66 18.05
CA MET A 141 10.96 9.56 19.40
C MET A 141 11.88 8.79 20.37
N GLN A 142 12.69 7.86 19.83
CA GLN A 142 13.74 7.15 20.57
C GLN A 142 15.07 7.93 20.61
N ARG A 143 15.12 9.19 20.15
CA ARG A 143 16.31 10.03 20.03
C ARG A 143 17.45 9.42 19.20
N ARG A 144 17.12 8.57 18.23
CA ARG A 144 18.08 7.90 17.35
C ARG A 144 18.21 8.65 16.01
N TRP A 145 18.69 9.89 16.06
CA TRP A 145 18.73 10.82 14.94
C TRP A 145 19.39 10.27 13.68
N GLY A 146 20.55 9.58 13.82
CA GLY A 146 21.23 8.98 12.67
C GLY A 146 20.42 7.90 11.96
N ARG A 147 19.63 7.11 12.72
CA ARG A 147 18.71 6.11 12.12
C ARG A 147 17.53 6.78 11.42
N ALA A 148 16.98 7.82 12.03
CA ALA A 148 15.90 8.58 11.41
C ALA A 148 16.37 9.23 10.09
N ALA A 149 17.53 9.88 10.08
CA ALA A 149 18.12 10.44 8.87
C ALA A 149 18.34 9.38 7.79
N LEU A 150 18.87 8.20 8.16
CA LEU A 150 19.06 7.08 7.24
C LEU A 150 17.75 6.58 6.65
N LEU A 151 16.68 6.48 7.46
CA LEU A 151 15.36 6.05 6.95
C LEU A 151 14.74 7.12 6.05
N LEU A 152 14.88 8.41 6.38
CA LEU A 152 14.41 9.51 5.53
C LEU A 152 15.19 9.61 4.22
N SER A 153 16.48 9.24 4.22
CA SER A 153 17.29 9.24 2.99
C SER A 153 16.77 8.22 1.95
N SER A 154 15.94 7.26 2.35
CA SER A 154 15.26 6.34 1.42
C SER A 154 14.33 7.07 0.43
N ALA A 155 13.90 8.29 0.74
CA ALA A 155 13.10 9.11 -0.17
C ALA A 155 13.94 9.76 -1.28
N ILE A 156 15.27 9.86 -1.13
CA ILE A 156 16.15 10.54 -2.09
C ILE A 156 16.00 9.98 -3.52
N PRO A 157 16.06 8.65 -3.76
CA PRO A 157 15.90 8.11 -5.10
C PRO A 157 14.55 8.48 -5.74
N LEU A 158 13.46 8.48 -4.96
CA LEU A 158 12.15 8.91 -5.45
C LEU A 158 12.16 10.39 -5.81
N VAL A 159 12.71 11.24 -4.94
CA VAL A 159 12.79 12.69 -5.20
C VAL A 159 13.60 12.98 -6.47
N ILE A 160 14.76 12.34 -6.63
CA ILE A 160 15.57 12.47 -7.84
C ILE A 160 14.74 12.05 -9.07
N TRP A 161 14.05 10.92 -8.99
CA TRP A 161 13.22 10.44 -10.09
C TRP A 161 12.08 11.42 -10.43
N LEU A 162 11.41 11.98 -9.43
CA LEU A 162 10.37 13.00 -9.63
C LEU A 162 10.91 14.28 -10.29
N ILE A 163 12.14 14.68 -9.97
CA ILE A 163 12.84 15.81 -10.62
C ILE A 163 13.10 15.46 -12.10
N VAL A 164 13.60 14.25 -12.38
CA VAL A 164 13.79 13.77 -13.76
C VAL A 164 12.49 13.81 -14.56
N LEU A 165 11.38 13.32 -13.97
CA LEU A 165 10.08 13.37 -14.61
C LEU A 165 9.59 14.81 -14.85
N ARG A 166 9.84 15.72 -13.91
CA ARG A 166 9.49 17.13 -14.07
C ARG A 166 10.27 17.78 -15.21
N VAL A 167 11.55 17.47 -15.34
CA VAL A 167 12.39 17.98 -16.45
C VAL A 167 11.93 17.39 -17.79
N ALA A 168 11.62 16.09 -17.82
CA ALA A 168 11.23 15.39 -19.05
C ALA A 168 9.83 15.77 -19.55
N PHE A 169 8.87 16.00 -18.63
CA PHE A 169 7.46 16.21 -18.98
C PHE A 169 6.95 17.63 -18.66
N GLY A 170 7.78 18.53 -18.14
CA GLY A 170 7.37 19.87 -17.69
C GLY A 170 6.52 19.87 -16.40
N THR A 171 6.09 18.70 -15.92
CA THR A 171 5.26 18.53 -14.72
C THR A 171 5.62 17.22 -14.00
N SER A 172 5.49 17.21 -12.67
CA SER A 172 5.62 15.96 -11.92
C SER A 172 4.24 15.33 -11.70
N GLY A 173 4.17 14.01 -11.75
CA GLY A 173 2.92 13.28 -11.58
C GLY A 173 2.20 13.54 -10.24
N LEU A 174 2.92 13.98 -9.20
CA LEU A 174 2.32 14.40 -7.92
C LEU A 174 1.37 15.60 -8.09
N PHE A 175 1.68 16.53 -8.99
CA PHE A 175 0.85 17.73 -9.24
C PHE A 175 -0.20 17.51 -10.33
N VAL A 176 0.04 16.54 -11.22
CA VAL A 176 -0.94 16.14 -12.26
C VAL A 176 -1.92 15.11 -11.71
N SER A 177 -1.60 14.50 -10.55
CA SER A 177 -2.46 13.47 -10.01
C SER A 177 -3.84 14.04 -9.69
N THR A 178 -4.80 13.56 -10.45
CA THR A 178 -6.24 13.81 -10.23
C THR A 178 -6.68 13.40 -8.82
N VAL A 179 -5.85 12.65 -8.09
CA VAL A 179 -6.08 12.25 -6.71
C VAL A 179 -6.01 13.44 -5.77
N ILE A 180 -4.98 14.32 -5.91
CA ILE A 180 -4.85 15.50 -5.05
C ILE A 180 -5.79 16.61 -5.51
N SER A 181 -5.85 16.87 -6.82
CA SER A 181 -6.66 17.96 -7.38
C SER A 181 -8.17 17.72 -7.35
N LYS A 182 -8.60 16.45 -7.28
CA LYS A 182 -9.99 16.01 -7.21
C LYS A 182 -10.36 15.38 -5.86
N ALA A 183 -9.50 15.50 -4.85
CA ALA A 183 -9.86 15.05 -3.50
C ALA A 183 -11.09 15.85 -3.02
N PRO A 184 -12.14 15.16 -2.55
CA PRO A 184 -13.32 15.83 -2.06
C PRO A 184 -12.96 16.68 -0.84
N LYS A 185 -13.55 17.88 -0.74
CA LYS A 185 -13.40 18.75 0.43
C LYS A 185 -14.24 18.29 1.63
N ILE A 186 -15.22 17.44 1.37
CA ILE A 186 -16.15 16.91 2.37
C ILE A 186 -15.81 15.45 2.62
N PRO A 187 -15.67 15.00 3.89
CA PRO A 187 -15.46 13.61 4.24
C PRO A 187 -16.48 12.70 3.55
N PHE A 188 -16.01 11.57 2.99
CA PHE A 188 -16.82 10.56 2.32
C PHE A 188 -17.65 11.04 1.12
N ALA A 189 -17.45 12.27 0.62
CA ALA A 189 -18.19 12.75 -0.55
C ALA A 189 -17.92 11.89 -1.80
N GLY A 190 -16.73 11.27 -1.90
CA GLY A 190 -16.44 10.30 -2.96
C GLY A 190 -17.29 9.04 -2.91
N LEU A 191 -17.69 8.62 -1.71
CA LEU A 191 -18.56 7.46 -1.50
C LEU A 191 -20.04 7.80 -1.78
N ALA A 192 -20.45 9.05 -1.53
CA ALA A 192 -21.83 9.49 -1.69
C ALA A 192 -22.33 9.42 -3.15
N GLY A 193 -21.44 9.50 -4.14
CA GLY A 193 -21.78 9.33 -5.55
C GLY A 193 -22.24 7.90 -5.92
N ASP A 194 -22.01 6.92 -5.05
CA ASP A 194 -22.33 5.50 -5.23
C ASP A 194 -23.38 5.00 -4.19
N ALA A 195 -24.14 5.94 -3.61
CA ALA A 195 -25.04 5.75 -2.46
C ALA A 195 -26.29 4.89 -2.72
N GLY A 196 -26.26 4.01 -3.74
CA GLY A 196 -27.20 2.91 -3.85
C GLY A 196 -26.76 1.74 -2.95
N LEU A 197 -27.72 0.92 -2.46
CA LEU A 197 -27.42 -0.33 -1.76
C LEU A 197 -26.87 -1.41 -2.73
N SER A 198 -25.93 -1.00 -3.60
CA SER A 198 -25.30 -1.94 -4.54
C SER A 198 -24.39 -2.92 -3.78
N PRO A 199 -24.23 -4.17 -4.23
CA PRO A 199 -23.30 -5.12 -3.63
C PRO A 199 -21.87 -4.56 -3.55
N ARG A 200 -21.47 -3.77 -4.55
CA ARG A 200 -20.16 -3.09 -4.58
C ARG A 200 -20.03 -2.09 -3.42
N PHE A 201 -21.05 -1.28 -3.18
CA PHE A 201 -21.07 -0.33 -2.07
C PHE A 201 -20.96 -1.05 -0.72
N LEU A 202 -21.71 -2.15 -0.54
CA LEU A 202 -21.64 -2.96 0.68
C LEU A 202 -20.24 -3.57 0.91
N ILE A 203 -19.61 -4.09 -0.14
CA ILE A 203 -18.23 -4.61 -0.06
C ILE A 203 -17.26 -3.48 0.30
N THR A 204 -17.39 -2.30 -0.33
CA THR A 204 -16.56 -1.12 0.00
C THR A 204 -16.72 -0.71 1.45
N LEU A 205 -17.95 -0.68 1.98
CA LEU A 205 -18.21 -0.41 3.39
C LEU A 205 -17.53 -1.44 4.29
N LEU A 206 -17.70 -2.73 4.01
CA LEU A 206 -17.20 -3.82 4.86
C LEU A 206 -15.68 -3.96 4.82
N VAL A 207 -15.05 -3.77 3.65
CA VAL A 207 -13.63 -4.03 3.46
C VAL A 207 -12.76 -2.80 3.70
N ILE A 208 -13.31 -1.59 3.49
CA ILE A 208 -12.54 -0.34 3.54
C ILE A 208 -13.03 0.60 4.64
N VAL A 209 -14.30 1.01 4.58
CA VAL A 209 -14.80 2.14 5.39
C VAL A 209 -14.92 1.74 6.86
N ILE A 210 -15.61 0.64 7.15
CA ILE A 210 -15.80 0.16 8.53
C ILE A 210 -14.45 -0.17 9.17
N PRO A 211 -13.54 -0.95 8.57
CA PRO A 211 -12.23 -1.18 9.13
C PRO A 211 -11.40 0.10 9.32
N GLY A 212 -11.53 1.06 8.40
CA GLY A 212 -10.88 2.36 8.53
C GLY A 212 -11.38 3.15 9.75
N ILE A 213 -12.70 3.24 9.94
CA ILE A 213 -13.29 3.91 11.11
C ILE A 213 -12.90 3.19 12.41
N LEU A 214 -12.98 1.86 12.42
CA LEU A 214 -12.56 1.06 13.59
C LEU A 214 -11.08 1.26 13.91
N ALA A 215 -10.23 1.40 12.91
CA ALA A 215 -8.83 1.73 13.11
C ALA A 215 -8.64 3.09 13.79
N LEU A 216 -9.39 4.13 13.39
CA LEU A 216 -9.33 5.44 14.03
C LEU A 216 -9.84 5.40 15.48
N VAL A 217 -10.95 4.70 15.74
CA VAL A 217 -11.46 4.51 17.10
C VAL A 217 -10.41 3.81 17.97
N TRP A 218 -9.74 2.80 17.42
CA TRP A 218 -8.69 2.11 18.14
C TRP A 218 -7.44 2.99 18.35
N VAL A 219 -7.05 3.79 17.38
CA VAL A 219 -5.97 4.77 17.54
C VAL A 219 -6.30 5.73 18.67
N ALA A 220 -7.53 6.25 18.73
CA ALA A 220 -7.97 7.11 19.82
C ALA A 220 -7.87 6.38 21.19
N HIS A 221 -8.25 5.10 21.27
CA HIS A 221 -8.09 4.28 22.47
C HIS A 221 -6.60 4.09 22.86
N GLU A 222 -5.71 3.81 21.88
CA GLU A 222 -4.26 3.67 22.14
C GLU A 222 -3.66 4.99 22.66
N ILE A 223 -4.15 6.14 22.16
CA ILE A 223 -3.76 7.46 22.65
C ILE A 223 -4.26 7.68 24.07
N ALA A 224 -5.53 7.46 24.33
CA ALA A 224 -6.14 7.64 25.64
C ALA A 224 -5.50 6.76 26.73
N THR A 225 -5.07 5.55 26.36
CA THR A 225 -4.42 4.60 27.30
C THR A 225 -2.90 4.75 27.36
N GLY A 226 -2.31 5.72 26.66
CA GLY A 226 -0.86 5.96 26.63
C GLY A 226 -0.03 4.91 25.88
N LYS A 227 -0.68 3.92 25.25
CA LYS A 227 -0.04 2.79 24.57
C LYS A 227 0.55 3.18 23.22
N TRP A 228 0.12 4.31 22.66
CA TRP A 228 0.62 4.88 21.39
C TRP A 228 2.15 5.05 21.36
N ARG A 229 2.79 5.20 22.55
CA ARG A 229 4.25 5.37 22.69
C ARG A 229 5.06 4.17 22.19
N ALA A 230 4.44 3.02 21.98
CA ALA A 230 5.14 1.83 21.46
C ALA A 230 5.63 2.02 20.01
N SER A 231 4.84 2.69 19.18
CA SER A 231 5.21 3.08 17.82
C SER A 231 4.27 4.19 17.34
N PRO A 232 4.56 5.46 17.71
CA PRO A 232 3.76 6.60 17.26
C PRO A 232 3.77 6.77 15.74
N GLY A 233 4.87 6.41 15.08
CA GLY A 233 5.00 6.50 13.64
C GLY A 233 4.07 5.53 12.90
N LEU A 234 3.94 4.27 13.34
CA LEU A 234 3.01 3.34 12.71
C LEU A 234 1.54 3.74 12.93
N LEU A 235 1.20 4.30 14.11
CA LEU A 235 -0.13 4.87 14.31
C LEU A 235 -0.39 6.06 13.39
N PHE A 236 0.62 6.94 13.23
CA PHE A 236 0.55 8.04 12.26
C PHE A 236 0.31 7.50 10.83
N ALA A 237 1.01 6.43 10.42
CA ALA A 237 0.80 5.83 9.11
C ALA A 237 -0.63 5.29 8.95
N VAL A 238 -1.19 4.63 9.98
CA VAL A 238 -2.59 4.18 9.97
C VAL A 238 -3.55 5.36 9.83
N VAL A 239 -3.40 6.39 10.65
CA VAL A 239 -4.24 7.58 10.60
C VAL A 239 -4.17 8.25 9.23
N LEU A 240 -2.95 8.48 8.73
CA LEU A 240 -2.76 9.13 7.44
C LEU A 240 -3.36 8.32 6.30
N THR A 241 -3.21 6.98 6.32
CA THR A 241 -3.83 6.10 5.33
C THR A 241 -5.35 6.21 5.39
N VAL A 242 -5.96 6.17 6.57
CA VAL A 242 -7.42 6.27 6.70
C VAL A 242 -7.92 7.65 6.28
N VAL A 243 -7.30 8.71 6.79
CA VAL A 243 -7.73 10.08 6.47
C VAL A 243 -7.60 10.37 4.98
N TRP A 244 -6.44 10.07 4.40
CA TRP A 244 -6.16 10.39 3.01
C TRP A 244 -6.81 9.43 2.01
N LEU A 245 -6.71 8.12 2.27
CA LEU A 245 -7.05 7.08 1.30
C LEU A 245 -8.41 6.41 1.56
N VAL A 246 -9.10 6.80 2.64
CA VAL A 246 -10.48 6.34 2.90
C VAL A 246 -11.41 7.55 2.98
N ILE A 247 -11.20 8.47 3.91
CA ILE A 247 -12.14 9.57 4.16
C ILE A 247 -12.20 10.55 2.99
N PHE A 248 -11.03 10.94 2.43
CA PHE A 248 -10.91 11.91 1.34
C PHE A 248 -10.61 11.27 -0.02
N LEU A 249 -10.96 10.00 -0.21
CA LEU A 249 -10.83 9.34 -1.50
C LEU A 249 -11.87 9.88 -2.48
N ASN A 250 -11.45 10.11 -3.74
CA ASN A 250 -12.32 10.67 -4.76
C ASN A 250 -13.35 9.65 -5.29
N ALA A 251 -14.47 10.14 -5.85
CA ALA A 251 -15.54 9.32 -6.38
C ALA A 251 -15.07 8.36 -7.49
N PHE A 252 -14.17 8.82 -8.37
CA PHE A 252 -13.63 7.99 -9.44
C PHE A 252 -12.91 6.75 -8.92
N THR A 253 -12.18 6.86 -7.80
CA THR A 253 -11.50 5.72 -7.19
C THR A 253 -12.49 4.81 -6.44
N TYR A 254 -13.51 5.37 -5.80
CA TYR A 254 -14.57 4.57 -5.17
C TYR A 254 -15.46 3.85 -6.19
N SER A 255 -15.62 4.40 -7.39
CA SER A 255 -16.41 3.74 -8.45
C SER A 255 -15.79 2.45 -8.98
N ASP A 256 -14.52 2.17 -8.66
CA ASP A 256 -13.85 0.91 -8.95
C ASP A 256 -13.35 0.24 -7.67
N LEU A 257 -13.96 -0.90 -7.33
CA LEU A 257 -13.64 -1.66 -6.12
C LEU A 257 -12.18 -2.12 -6.09
N ALA A 258 -11.62 -2.48 -7.25
CA ALA A 258 -10.23 -2.87 -7.34
C ALA A 258 -9.30 -1.69 -7.07
N SER A 259 -9.61 -0.50 -7.58
CA SER A 259 -8.83 0.71 -7.34
C SER A 259 -8.88 1.16 -5.88
N SER A 260 -10.06 1.14 -5.26
CA SER A 260 -10.22 1.55 -3.86
C SER A 260 -9.54 0.60 -2.88
N THR A 261 -9.68 -0.70 -3.07
CA THR A 261 -9.10 -1.70 -2.16
C THR A 261 -7.57 -1.76 -2.24
N ARG A 262 -6.97 -1.68 -3.45
CA ARG A 262 -5.51 -1.71 -3.61
C ARG A 262 -4.82 -0.49 -3.01
N ILE A 263 -5.43 0.70 -3.11
CA ILE A 263 -4.87 1.93 -2.55
C ILE A 263 -4.79 1.83 -1.02
N VAL A 264 -5.70 1.10 -0.40
CA VAL A 264 -5.81 0.95 1.06
C VAL A 264 -4.95 -0.20 1.63
N ILE A 265 -4.14 -0.90 0.83
CA ILE A 265 -3.23 -1.97 1.32
C ILE A 265 -2.36 -1.49 2.50
N GLY A 266 -2.02 -0.21 2.52
CA GLY A 266 -1.28 0.40 3.63
C GLY A 266 -2.00 0.31 4.99
N LEU A 267 -3.33 0.22 5.03
CA LEU A 267 -4.10 0.15 6.28
C LEU A 267 -3.91 -1.20 6.99
N PRO A 268 -4.22 -2.37 6.39
CA PRO A 268 -3.94 -3.65 7.03
C PRO A 268 -2.45 -3.85 7.32
N LEU A 269 -1.56 -3.37 6.44
CA LEU A 269 -0.13 -3.43 6.67
C LEU A 269 0.29 -2.64 7.91
N GLY A 270 -0.04 -1.35 8.00
CA GLY A 270 0.31 -0.51 9.14
C GLY A 270 -0.26 -1.05 10.45
N TRP A 271 -1.49 -1.56 10.41
CA TRP A 271 -2.15 -2.18 11.55
C TRP A 271 -1.43 -3.43 12.05
N LEU A 272 -1.08 -4.36 11.14
CA LEU A 272 -0.39 -5.60 11.49
C LEU A 272 1.03 -5.33 12.00
N LEU A 273 1.74 -4.36 11.41
CA LEU A 273 3.05 -3.94 11.90
C LEU A 273 2.96 -3.31 13.29
N TYR A 274 1.95 -2.47 13.53
CA TYR A 274 1.71 -1.91 14.87
C TYR A 274 1.37 -3.00 15.88
N ALA A 275 0.49 -3.95 15.51
CA ALA A 275 0.15 -5.10 16.34
C ALA A 275 1.39 -5.95 16.70
N ALA A 276 2.31 -6.13 15.76
CA ALA A 276 3.58 -6.84 15.97
C ALA A 276 4.48 -6.08 16.97
N VAL A 277 4.61 -4.76 16.85
CA VAL A 277 5.39 -3.95 17.79
C VAL A 277 4.78 -3.99 19.19
N ARG A 278 3.45 -3.89 19.28
CA ARG A 278 2.69 -3.97 20.52
C ARG A 278 2.64 -5.39 21.12
N ARG A 279 3.00 -6.41 20.37
CA ARG A 279 2.82 -7.84 20.72
C ARG A 279 1.37 -8.13 21.14
N SER A 280 0.39 -7.51 20.49
CA SER A 280 -1.00 -7.55 20.86
C SER A 280 -1.79 -8.56 20.02
N ARG A 281 -2.20 -9.67 20.65
CA ARG A 281 -3.09 -10.65 20.01
C ARG A 281 -4.46 -10.06 19.68
N ALA A 282 -4.99 -9.16 20.53
CA ALA A 282 -6.28 -8.50 20.28
C ALA A 282 -6.27 -7.71 18.97
N LEU A 283 -5.22 -6.93 18.72
CA LEU A 283 -5.06 -6.19 17.45
C LEU A 283 -4.96 -7.11 16.23
N LEU A 284 -4.32 -8.28 16.39
CA LEU A 284 -4.22 -9.26 15.30
C LEU A 284 -5.58 -9.92 15.01
N TRP A 285 -6.37 -10.20 16.05
CA TRP A 285 -7.72 -10.71 15.86
C TRP A 285 -8.63 -9.68 15.18
N LEU A 286 -8.50 -8.40 15.48
CA LEU A 286 -9.21 -7.32 14.79
C LEU A 286 -8.77 -7.18 13.31
N ALA A 287 -7.56 -7.60 12.96
CA ALA A 287 -7.08 -7.63 11.58
C ALA A 287 -7.52 -8.88 10.81
N SER A 288 -7.90 -9.97 11.50
CA SER A 288 -8.18 -11.26 10.85
C SER A 288 -9.28 -11.21 9.77
N PRO A 289 -10.34 -10.36 9.86
CA PRO A 289 -11.35 -10.26 8.79
C PRO A 289 -10.76 -9.84 7.44
N TRP A 290 -9.62 -9.13 7.39
CA TRP A 290 -8.97 -8.80 6.13
C TRP A 290 -8.46 -10.05 5.37
N GLY A 291 -8.17 -11.15 6.09
CA GLY A 291 -7.85 -12.44 5.49
C GLY A 291 -9.02 -13.09 4.72
N LEU A 292 -10.26 -12.63 4.94
CA LEU A 292 -11.42 -13.03 4.15
C LEU A 292 -11.52 -12.26 2.83
N GLY A 293 -10.63 -11.30 2.58
CA GLY A 293 -10.64 -10.48 1.37
C GLY A 293 -10.60 -11.30 0.07
N VAL A 294 -9.92 -12.46 0.07
CA VAL A 294 -9.92 -13.39 -1.06
C VAL A 294 -11.32 -13.91 -1.40
N LEU A 295 -12.16 -14.19 -0.40
CA LEU A 295 -13.54 -14.66 -0.62
C LEU A 295 -14.39 -13.54 -1.23
N PHE A 296 -14.28 -12.32 -0.72
CA PHE A 296 -14.96 -11.15 -1.30
C PHE A 296 -14.51 -10.87 -2.73
N TYR A 297 -13.20 -11.05 -3.01
CA TYR A 297 -12.67 -10.92 -4.35
C TYR A 297 -13.23 -11.98 -5.29
N ALA A 298 -13.24 -13.25 -4.87
CA ALA A 298 -13.80 -14.34 -5.65
C ALA A 298 -15.29 -14.12 -5.95
N ILE A 299 -16.07 -13.67 -4.97
CA ILE A 299 -17.47 -13.31 -5.16
C ILE A 299 -17.63 -12.17 -6.17
N ALA A 300 -16.82 -11.11 -6.03
CA ALA A 300 -16.91 -9.95 -6.91
C ALA A 300 -16.52 -10.24 -8.38
N VAL A 301 -15.64 -11.22 -8.60
CA VAL A 301 -15.17 -11.61 -9.94
C VAL A 301 -16.04 -12.71 -10.54
N VAL A 302 -16.44 -13.73 -9.75
CA VAL A 302 -17.18 -14.89 -10.23
C VAL A 302 -18.67 -14.57 -10.43
N ILE A 303 -19.22 -13.71 -9.57
CA ILE A 303 -20.58 -13.22 -9.75
C ILE A 303 -20.46 -11.87 -10.45
N PRO A 304 -20.75 -11.78 -11.76
CA PRO A 304 -20.79 -10.48 -12.43
C PRO A 304 -21.94 -9.68 -11.82
N LEU A 305 -21.62 -8.90 -10.80
CA LEU A 305 -22.57 -8.07 -10.05
C LEU A 305 -23.32 -7.05 -10.93
N GLN A 306 -22.92 -6.93 -12.20
CA GLN A 306 -23.59 -6.15 -13.23
C GLN A 306 -24.79 -6.87 -13.88
N SER A 307 -24.92 -8.19 -13.74
CA SER A 307 -25.99 -8.97 -14.38
C SER A 307 -27.18 -9.28 -13.47
N ILE A 308 -27.16 -8.87 -12.22
CA ILE A 308 -28.21 -9.17 -11.23
C ILE A 308 -29.18 -7.99 -11.01
N ILE A 309 -28.92 -6.87 -11.66
CA ILE A 309 -29.83 -5.70 -11.59
C ILE A 309 -30.36 -5.44 -13.01
N PRO A 310 -31.69 -5.58 -13.24
CA PRO A 310 -32.31 -5.21 -14.50
C PRO A 310 -32.20 -3.73 -14.78
#